data_d1c2e37a26d918d4b908b9792d39efe7
#
_entry.id   d1c2e37a26d918d4b908b9792d39efe7
#
_cell.length_a   1.000
_cell.length_b   1.000
_cell.length_c   1.000
_cell.angle_alpha   90.00
_cell.angle_beta   90.00
_cell.angle_gamma   90.00
#
_symmetry.space_group_name_H-M   'P 1'
#
loop_
_entity.id
_entity.type
_entity.pdbx_description
1 polymer ?
#
loop_
_entity_poly.entity_id
_entity_poly.type
_entity_poly.pdbx_seq_one_letter_code
_entity_poly.pdbx_strand_id
1 'polypeptide(L)' 'MIAFNLACYASVTGRIEEAKERLRNAIDLNKDVRILALDDEDLRPLWDWITDLQ' A
#
# COMPACT_ATOMS: atom_id res chain seq x y z
N MET A 1 9.24 -4.38 -6.46
CA MET A 1 8.38 -3.39 -7.11
C MET A 1 8.60 -2.02 -6.49
N ILE A 2 8.98 -1.05 -7.32
CA ILE A 2 9.34 0.27 -6.81
C ILE A 2 8.16 0.98 -6.14
N ALA A 3 6.99 0.98 -6.80
CA ALA A 3 5.81 1.65 -6.26
C ALA A 3 5.37 1.04 -4.92
N PHE A 4 5.45 -0.27 -4.79
CA PHE A 4 5.13 -0.95 -3.54
C PHE A 4 6.10 -0.57 -2.44
N ASN A 5 7.41 -0.56 -2.75
CA ASN A 5 8.43 -0.18 -1.78
C ASN A 5 8.27 1.27 -1.31
N LEU A 6 7.93 2.18 -2.24
CA LEU A 6 7.68 3.57 -1.88
C LEU A 6 6.45 3.70 -0.98
N ALA A 7 5.43 2.88 -1.20
CA ALA A 7 4.24 2.87 -0.35
C ALA A 7 4.60 2.42 1.07
N CYS A 8 5.40 1.37 1.20
CA CYS A 8 5.86 0.89 2.51
C CYS A 8 6.66 1.97 3.24
N TYR A 9 7.58 2.60 2.54
CA TYR A 9 8.39 3.66 3.13
C TYR A 9 7.53 4.84 3.60
N ALA A 10 6.60 5.28 2.76
CA ALA A 10 5.71 6.38 3.11
C ALA A 10 4.86 6.02 4.32
N SER A 11 4.39 4.78 4.40
CA SER A 11 3.57 4.32 5.52
C SER A 11 4.35 4.37 6.83
N VAL A 12 5.58 3.83 6.86
CA VAL A 12 6.37 3.79 8.09
C VAL A 12 6.87 5.17 8.52
N THR A 13 6.94 6.12 7.59
CA THR A 13 7.34 7.50 7.91
C THR A 13 6.14 8.41 8.22
N GLY A 14 4.94 7.85 8.29
CA GLY A 14 3.73 8.60 8.65
C GLY A 14 3.09 9.38 7.51
N ARG A 15 3.55 9.19 6.28
CA ARG A 15 3.00 9.87 5.10
C ARG A 15 1.85 9.04 4.53
N ILE A 16 0.77 8.97 5.27
CA ILE A 16 -0.32 8.02 4.97
C ILE A 16 -0.99 8.31 3.62
N GLU A 17 -1.26 9.58 3.29
CA GLU A 17 -1.90 9.90 2.01
C GLU A 17 -0.98 9.56 0.83
N GLU A 18 0.31 9.82 0.94
CA GLU A 18 1.26 9.44 -0.10
C GLU A 18 1.34 7.92 -0.21
N ALA A 19 1.33 7.21 0.92
CA ALA A 19 1.36 5.76 0.93
C ALA A 19 0.15 5.18 0.19
N LYS A 20 -1.02 5.74 0.42
CA LYS A 20 -2.25 5.32 -0.28
C LYS A 20 -2.13 5.51 -1.78
N GLU A 21 -1.63 6.67 -2.21
CA GLU A 21 -1.47 6.96 -3.63
C GLU A 21 -0.49 5.99 -4.29
N ARG A 22 0.66 5.77 -3.66
CA ARG A 22 1.67 4.84 -4.19
C ARG A 22 1.14 3.42 -4.25
N LEU A 23 0.45 3.00 -3.20
CA LEU A 23 -0.09 1.65 -3.13
C LEU A 23 -1.18 1.45 -4.17
N ARG A 24 -2.05 2.42 -4.35
CA ARG A 24 -3.11 2.34 -5.35
C ARG A 24 -2.53 2.17 -6.75
N ASN A 25 -1.48 2.92 -7.07
CA ASN A 25 -0.80 2.79 -8.36
C ASN A 25 -0.22 1.39 -8.53
N ALA A 26 0.38 0.83 -7.48
CA ALA A 26 0.94 -0.51 -7.53
C ALA A 26 -0.15 -1.56 -7.75
N ILE A 27 -1.28 -1.42 -7.08
CA ILE A 27 -2.41 -2.34 -7.23
C ILE A 27 -3.01 -2.25 -8.64
N ASP A 28 -3.09 -1.04 -9.21
CA ASP A 28 -3.58 -0.85 -10.57
C ASP A 28 -2.68 -1.55 -11.59
N LEU A 29 -1.37 -1.60 -11.34
CA LEU A 29 -0.42 -2.27 -12.21
C LEU A 29 -0.45 -3.79 -12.03
N ASN A 30 -0.72 -4.25 -10.82
CA ASN A 30 -0.76 -5.68 -10.51
C ASN A 30 -1.69 -5.91 -9.31
N LYS A 31 -2.83 -6.53 -9.56
CA LYS A 31 -3.85 -6.76 -8.54
C LYS A 31 -3.35 -7.62 -7.37
N ASP A 32 -2.36 -8.48 -7.61
CA ASP A 32 -1.81 -9.33 -6.56
C ASP A 32 -1.10 -8.52 -5.48
N VAL A 33 -0.70 -7.29 -5.76
CA VAL A 33 -0.08 -6.40 -4.78
C VAL A 33 -1.01 -6.17 -3.59
N ARG A 34 -2.31 -6.17 -3.80
CA ARG A 34 -3.28 -6.02 -2.71
C ARG A 34 -3.10 -7.10 -1.65
N ILE A 35 -2.90 -8.34 -2.09
CA ILE A 35 -2.69 -9.47 -1.18
C ILE A 35 -1.37 -9.31 -0.43
N LEU A 36 -0.31 -8.92 -1.15
CA LEU A 36 0.98 -8.68 -0.53
C LEU A 36 0.91 -7.56 0.50
N ALA A 37 0.15 -6.50 0.20
CA ALA A 37 0.01 -5.36 1.09
C ALA A 37 -0.69 -5.73 2.40
N LEU A 38 -1.69 -6.61 2.33
CA LEU A 38 -2.42 -7.06 3.52
C LEU A 38 -1.60 -7.99 4.40
N ASP A 39 -0.47 -8.49 3.90
CA ASP A 39 0.43 -9.35 4.65
C ASP A 39 1.68 -8.62 5.13
N ASP A 40 1.83 -7.33 4.79
CA ASP A 40 3.00 -6.54 5.11
C ASP A 40 2.70 -5.59 6.27
N GLU A 41 3.39 -5.79 7.41
CA GLU A 41 3.18 -4.98 8.60
C GLU A 41 3.52 -3.50 8.42
N ASP A 42 4.42 -3.18 7.49
CA ASP A 42 4.74 -1.79 7.19
C ASP A 42 3.51 -1.04 6.67
N LEU A 43 2.56 -1.75 6.09
CA LEU A 43 1.33 -1.18 5.55
C LEU A 43 0.13 -1.35 6.48
N ARG A 44 0.38 -1.79 7.71
CA ARG A 44 -0.69 -2.02 8.69
C ARG A 44 -1.62 -0.82 8.86
N PRO A 45 -1.13 0.43 8.93
CA PRO A 45 -2.03 1.58 9.06
C PRO A 45 -2.99 1.74 7.87
N LEU A 46 -2.71 1.07 6.75
CA LEU A 46 -3.51 1.15 5.54
C LEU A 46 -4.43 -0.05 5.34
N TRP A 47 -4.36 -1.06 6.21
CA TRP A 47 -5.09 -2.31 5.96
C TRP A 47 -6.60 -2.12 5.84
N ASP A 48 -7.21 -1.28 6.69
CA ASP A 48 -8.65 -1.02 6.61
C ASP A 48 -9.00 -0.35 5.29
N TRP A 49 -8.19 0.61 4.87
CA TRP A 49 -8.38 1.29 3.58
C TRP A 49 -8.24 0.32 2.41
N ILE A 50 -7.23 -0.56 2.47
CA ILE A 50 -7.00 -1.56 1.42
C ILE A 50 -8.19 -2.52 1.32
N THR A 51 -8.73 -2.93 2.46
CA THR A 51 -9.86 -3.84 2.51
C THR A 51 -11.09 -3.23 1.83
N ASP A 52 -11.26 -1.92 1.92
CA ASP A 52 -12.39 -1.21 1.31
C ASP A 52 -12.17 -0.91 -0.17
N LEU A 53 -10.95 -1.07 -0.69
CA LEU A 53 -10.67 -0.88 -2.12
C LEU A 53 -11.31 -1.96 -2.97
N GLN A 54 -11.80 -1.57 -4.13
CA GLN A 54 -12.39 -2.51 -5.08
C GLN A 54 -11.58 -2.64 -6.34
#